data_8d1b81e4b24f2ebac5d075144292ac39
#
_entry.id   8d1b81e4b24f2ebac5d075144292ac39
#
_cell.length_a   1.000
_cell.length_b   1.000
_cell.length_c   1.000
_cell.angle_alpha   90.00
_cell.angle_beta   90.00
_cell.angle_gamma   90.00
#
_symmetry.space_group_name_H-M   'P 1'
#
loop_
_entity.id
_entity.type
_entity.pdbx_description
1 polymer ?
#
loop_
_entity_poly.entity_id
_entity_poly.type
_entity_poly.pdbx_seq_one_letter_code
_entity_poly.pdbx_strand_id
1 'polypeptide(L)'
;MSIGQRIRKRRQLLEMTQERLAKAIGVTPQHISAIEQDKRDPSLSSLAKLAEELGVTIDHLVTGKESVITDTIPAIKGDKKLKLKAKKALAALVQELYEATRSE
;
A
#
# COMPACT_ATOMS: atom_id res chain seq x y z
N MET A 1 -6.17 -14.75 -4.64
CA MET A 1 -5.99 -13.59 -5.46
C MET A 1 -4.54 -13.47 -5.89
N SER A 2 -4.30 -13.21 -7.16
CA SER A 2 -2.95 -13.10 -7.69
C SER A 2 -2.38 -11.70 -7.41
N ILE A 3 -1.11 -11.55 -7.68
CA ILE A 3 -0.42 -10.27 -7.49
C ILE A 3 -1.13 -9.25 -8.36
N GLY A 4 -1.44 -9.61 -9.59
CA GLY A 4 -2.09 -8.69 -10.51
C GLY A 4 -3.45 -8.23 -10.01
N GLN A 5 -4.18 -9.17 -9.44
CA GLN A 5 -5.50 -8.87 -8.95
C GLN A 5 -5.42 -7.98 -7.73
N ARG A 6 -4.42 -8.21 -6.89
CA ARG A 6 -4.27 -7.42 -5.68
C ARG A 6 -3.88 -5.99 -6.08
N ILE A 7 -3.07 -5.83 -7.10
CA ILE A 7 -2.64 -4.53 -7.57
C ILE A 7 -3.88 -3.81 -8.11
N ARG A 8 -4.66 -4.50 -8.90
CA ARG A 8 -5.84 -3.94 -9.49
C ARG A 8 -6.84 -3.51 -8.43
N LYS A 9 -7.09 -4.38 -7.50
CA LYS A 9 -8.03 -4.12 -6.42
C LYS A 9 -7.61 -2.89 -5.65
N ARG A 10 -6.34 -2.81 -5.29
CA ARG A 10 -5.86 -1.71 -4.49
C ARG A 10 -5.96 -0.41 -5.29
N ARG A 11 -5.60 -0.49 -6.58
CA ARG A 11 -5.66 0.66 -7.44
C ARG A 11 -7.10 1.21 -7.50
N GLN A 12 -8.03 0.31 -7.67
CA GLN A 12 -9.42 0.70 -7.77
C GLN A 12 -9.91 1.31 -6.47
N LEU A 13 -9.40 0.77 -5.38
CA LEU A 13 -9.83 1.21 -4.07
C LEU A 13 -9.35 2.65 -3.90
N LEU A 14 -8.23 2.99 -4.48
CA LEU A 14 -7.69 4.30 -4.36
C LEU A 14 -8.18 5.21 -5.50
N GLU A 15 -9.13 4.67 -6.25
CA GLU A 15 -9.67 5.37 -7.39
C GLU A 15 -8.63 5.88 -8.38
N MET A 16 -7.64 5.09 -8.68
CA MET A 16 -6.62 5.47 -9.61
C MET A 16 -6.85 4.77 -10.95
N THR A 17 -6.53 5.40 -12.02
CA THR A 17 -6.69 4.79 -13.33
C THR A 17 -5.38 4.07 -13.63
N GLN A 18 -5.41 3.15 -14.57
CA GLN A 18 -4.23 2.41 -14.94
C GLN A 18 -3.20 3.42 -15.50
N GLU A 19 -3.68 4.38 -16.19
CA GLU A 19 -2.87 5.41 -16.78
C GLU A 19 -2.12 6.18 -15.71
N ARG A 20 -2.78 6.56 -14.68
CA ARG A 20 -2.20 7.29 -13.59
C ARG A 20 -1.14 6.48 -12.88
N LEU A 21 -1.44 5.25 -12.61
CA LEU A 21 -0.53 4.37 -11.90
C LEU A 21 0.70 4.16 -12.80
N ALA A 22 0.47 3.96 -14.08
CA ALA A 22 1.54 3.70 -15.03
C ALA A 22 2.49 4.90 -15.03
N LYS A 23 1.95 6.06 -15.06
CA LYS A 23 2.71 7.27 -15.07
C LYS A 23 3.51 7.41 -13.80
N ALA A 24 2.94 7.11 -12.70
CA ALA A 24 3.59 7.21 -11.40
C ALA A 24 4.83 6.32 -11.30
N ILE A 25 4.78 5.18 -11.92
CA ILE A 25 5.92 4.27 -11.81
C ILE A 25 6.77 4.21 -13.09
N GLY A 26 6.46 5.08 -14.01
CA GLY A 26 7.21 5.12 -15.26
C GLY A 26 7.06 4.03 -16.29
N VAL A 27 5.89 3.49 -16.45
CA VAL A 27 5.65 2.48 -17.45
C VAL A 27 4.41 2.88 -18.25
N THR A 28 4.00 2.05 -19.18
CA THR A 28 2.85 2.37 -19.99
C THR A 28 1.59 1.78 -19.36
N PRO A 29 0.43 2.31 -19.69
CA PRO A 29 -0.83 1.79 -19.17
C PRO A 29 -1.01 0.34 -19.60
N GLN A 30 -0.55 -0.02 -20.79
CA GLN A 30 -0.69 -1.36 -21.31
C GLN A 30 0.12 -2.30 -20.44
N HIS A 31 1.23 -1.82 -19.89
CA HIS A 31 2.13 -2.62 -19.08
C HIS A 31 1.37 -2.89 -17.76
N ILE A 32 0.70 -1.89 -17.21
CA ILE A 32 -0.04 -2.05 -15.95
C ILE A 32 -1.18 -3.03 -16.23
N SER A 33 -1.84 -2.89 -17.35
CA SER A 33 -2.95 -3.75 -17.67
C SER A 33 -2.49 -5.20 -17.75
N ALA A 34 -1.35 -5.43 -18.38
CA ALA A 34 -0.83 -6.77 -18.52
C ALA A 34 -0.48 -7.37 -17.15
N ILE A 35 0.07 -6.56 -16.27
CA ILE A 35 0.41 -7.01 -14.93
C ILE A 35 -0.86 -7.34 -14.18
N GLU A 36 -1.88 -6.51 -14.27
CA GLU A 36 -3.12 -6.74 -13.57
C GLU A 36 -3.85 -7.99 -14.07
N GLN A 37 -3.62 -8.34 -15.31
CA GLN A 37 -4.26 -9.51 -15.86
C GLN A 37 -3.36 -10.74 -15.73
N ASP A 38 -2.27 -10.59 -15.00
CA ASP A 38 -1.32 -11.65 -14.78
C ASP A 38 -0.72 -12.19 -16.09
N LYS A 39 -0.62 -11.34 -17.08
CA LYS A 39 -0.04 -11.77 -18.35
C LYS A 39 1.44 -11.39 -18.32
N ARG A 40 1.82 -10.66 -17.32
CA ARG A 40 3.18 -10.23 -17.17
C ARG A 40 3.49 -10.05 -15.72
N ASP A 41 4.65 -10.54 -15.29
CA ASP A 41 5.03 -10.39 -13.89
C ASP A 41 5.82 -9.10 -13.75
N PRO A 42 5.59 -8.36 -12.72
CA PRO A 42 6.31 -7.11 -12.52
C PRO A 42 7.72 -7.46 -12.04
N SER A 43 8.69 -6.66 -12.38
CA SER A 43 10.06 -6.88 -11.97
C SER A 43 10.05 -6.45 -10.51
N LEU A 44 11.10 -6.78 -9.79
CA LEU A 44 11.19 -6.43 -8.38
C LEU A 44 11.14 -4.91 -8.28
N SER A 45 11.80 -4.23 -9.17
CA SER A 45 11.84 -2.79 -9.17
C SER A 45 10.44 -2.20 -9.35
N SER A 46 9.69 -2.76 -10.27
CA SER A 46 8.36 -2.28 -10.55
C SER A 46 7.46 -2.59 -9.38
N LEU A 47 7.65 -3.75 -8.79
CA LEU A 47 6.82 -4.20 -7.68
C LEU A 47 7.03 -3.23 -6.51
N ALA A 48 8.25 -2.83 -6.28
CA ALA A 48 8.57 -1.93 -5.19
C ALA A 48 7.88 -0.59 -5.43
N LYS A 49 7.91 -0.12 -6.65
CA LYS A 49 7.30 1.16 -6.97
C LYS A 49 5.78 1.07 -6.88
N LEU A 50 5.25 -0.07 -7.28
CA LEU A 50 3.81 -0.28 -7.24
C LEU A 50 3.37 -0.28 -5.78
N ALA A 51 4.11 -0.99 -4.94
CA ALA A 51 3.76 -1.09 -3.53
C ALA A 51 3.77 0.32 -2.92
N GLU A 52 4.77 1.09 -3.22
CA GLU A 52 4.87 2.43 -2.72
C GLU A 52 3.73 3.32 -3.16
N GLU A 53 3.43 3.32 -4.44
CA GLU A 53 2.32 4.11 -4.94
C GLU A 53 0.96 3.65 -4.42
N LEU A 54 0.82 2.39 -4.19
CA LEU A 54 -0.45 1.86 -3.71
C LEU A 54 -0.57 1.85 -2.19
N GLY A 55 0.48 2.29 -1.53
CA GLY A 55 0.47 2.33 -0.08
C GLY A 55 0.39 1.00 0.64
N VAL A 56 0.99 -0.01 0.08
CA VAL A 56 0.99 -1.32 0.71
C VAL A 56 2.43 -1.83 0.67
N THR A 57 2.68 -2.96 1.31
CA THR A 57 4.02 -3.50 1.32
C THR A 57 4.15 -4.46 0.14
N ILE A 58 5.36 -4.78 -0.22
CA ILE A 58 5.60 -5.67 -1.33
C ILE A 58 5.08 -7.01 -0.87
N ASP A 59 5.28 -7.35 0.39
CA ASP A 59 4.83 -8.59 0.97
C ASP A 59 3.31 -8.73 0.78
N HIS A 60 2.59 -7.69 0.98
CA HIS A 60 1.15 -7.69 0.84
C HIS A 60 0.78 -8.03 -0.61
N LEU A 61 1.47 -7.41 -1.55
CA LEU A 61 1.17 -7.63 -2.94
C LEU A 61 1.50 -9.06 -3.36
N VAL A 62 2.59 -9.57 -2.89
CA VAL A 62 3.00 -10.91 -3.22
C VAL A 62 2.24 -12.01 -2.49
N THR A 63 2.04 -11.88 -1.23
CA THR A 63 1.40 -12.92 -0.45
C THR A 63 -0.06 -12.65 -0.05
N GLY A 64 -0.43 -11.43 -0.13
CA GLY A 64 -1.78 -11.08 0.24
C GLY A 64 -1.98 -10.89 1.73
N LYS A 65 -0.91 -10.96 2.49
CA LYS A 65 -1.03 -10.81 3.93
C LYS A 65 -1.29 -9.36 4.26
N GLU A 66 -2.08 -9.16 5.26
CA GLU A 66 -2.43 -7.86 5.72
C GLU A 66 -1.20 -7.05 6.00
N SER A 67 -1.30 -5.82 5.74
CA SER A 67 -0.25 -4.90 5.98
C SER A 67 0.26 -4.93 7.38
N VAL A 68 1.52 -4.84 7.50
CA VAL A 68 2.16 -4.76 8.76
C VAL A 68 1.75 -3.64 9.66
N ILE A 69 1.54 -2.51 9.17
CA ILE A 69 1.09 -1.42 9.98
C ILE A 69 -0.07 -1.75 10.83
N THR A 70 -0.99 -2.41 10.27
CA THR A 70 -2.21 -2.75 10.97
C THR A 70 -1.89 -3.74 12.03
N ASP A 71 -0.97 -4.59 11.78
CA ASP A 71 -0.64 -5.63 12.70
C ASP A 71 0.26 -5.07 13.77
N THR A 72 1.20 -4.32 13.41
CA THR A 72 2.13 -3.77 14.34
C THR A 72 1.46 -2.98 15.41
N ILE A 73 0.63 -2.12 15.05
CA ILE A 73 -0.08 -1.33 15.98
C ILE A 73 -0.95 -2.10 16.89
N PRO A 74 -1.73 -2.95 16.41
CA PRO A 74 -2.63 -3.75 17.21
C PRO A 74 -1.84 -4.51 18.23
N ALA A 75 -0.71 -4.97 17.79
CA ALA A 75 0.09 -5.78 18.64
C ALA A 75 0.50 -4.98 19.82
N ILE A 76 0.61 -3.77 19.63
CA ILE A 76 1.01 -2.92 20.68
C ILE A 76 0.03 -2.89 21.74
N LYS A 77 -1.11 -2.92 21.43
CA LYS A 77 -2.11 -2.81 22.35
C LYS A 77 -2.66 -3.99 22.87
N GLY A 78 -2.60 -4.79 22.33
CA GLY A 78 -3.21 -5.94 22.79
C GLY A 78 -4.60 -5.64 23.26
N ASP A 79 -5.07 -4.61 23.03
CA ASP A 79 -6.42 -4.42 23.42
C ASP A 79 -7.02 -3.42 22.51
N LYS A 80 -8.22 -3.36 22.54
CA LYS A 80 -8.86 -2.47 21.70
C LYS A 80 -8.60 -1.07 21.88
N LYS A 81 -8.31 -0.70 22.99
CA LYS A 81 -8.17 0.66 23.21
C LYS A 81 -7.00 0.92 22.37
N LEU A 82 -6.23 -0.10 22.07
CA LEU A 82 -5.07 0.06 21.31
C LEU A 82 -5.48 0.20 19.92
N LYS A 83 -6.54 -0.29 19.59
CA LYS A 83 -7.00 -0.21 18.30
C LYS A 83 -7.17 1.22 18.10
N LEU A 84 -7.70 1.79 18.94
CA LEU A 84 -8.00 3.17 18.87
C LEU A 84 -6.67 3.82 18.96
N LYS A 85 -5.84 3.30 19.70
CA LYS A 85 -4.60 3.84 19.82
C LYS A 85 -3.91 3.63 18.52
N ALA A 86 -4.16 2.58 17.91
CA ALA A 86 -3.54 2.27 16.68
C ALA A 86 -3.89 3.37 15.77
N LYS A 87 -5.05 3.74 15.78
CA LYS A 87 -5.54 4.75 14.95
C LYS A 87 -4.87 5.96 15.36
N LYS A 88 -4.75 6.11 16.54
CA LYS A 88 -4.17 7.25 17.07
C LYS A 88 -2.73 7.16 16.74
N ALA A 89 -2.20 6.03 16.85
CA ALA A 89 -0.82 5.86 16.62
C ALA A 89 -0.58 6.21 15.18
N LEU A 90 -1.49 5.87 14.39
CA LEU A 90 -1.37 6.07 13.02
C LEU A 90 -1.50 7.54 12.91
N ALA A 91 -2.44 8.03 13.59
CA ALA A 91 -2.74 9.39 13.52
C ALA A 91 -1.53 10.03 14.16
N ALA A 92 -1.04 9.38 15.13
CA ALA A 92 0.07 9.90 15.84
C ALA A 92 1.29 9.86 14.99
N LEU A 93 1.34 8.90 14.14
CA LEU A 93 2.47 8.71 13.35
C LEU A 93 2.40 9.83 12.43
N VAL A 94 1.26 9.99 11.91
CA VAL A 94 1.00 10.98 11.02
C VAL A 94 1.22 12.18 11.88
N GLN A 95 0.79 12.07 13.02
CA GLN A 95 0.86 13.14 13.93
C GLN A 95 2.25 13.36 14.33
N GLU A 96 2.92 12.35 14.44
CA GLU A 96 4.23 12.51 14.82
C GLU A 96 4.86 13.21 13.75
N LEU A 97 4.47 12.85 12.62
CA LEU A 97 4.98 13.42 11.54
C LEU A 97 4.66 14.82 11.64
N TYR A 98 3.53 15.07 12.08
CA TYR A 98 3.18 16.32 12.16
C TYR A 98 3.55 16.93 13.40
N GLU A 99 3.87 16.13 14.24
CA GLU A 99 4.25 16.76 15.47
C GLU A 99 5.61 17.19 15.19
N ALA A 100 6.31 16.41 14.48
CA ALA A 100 7.60 16.74 14.10
C ALA A 100 7.54 17.97 13.25
N THR A 101 6.54 18.09 12.57
CA THR A 101 6.43 19.22 11.72
C THR A 101 5.77 20.34 12.43
N ARG A 102 4.93 20.06 13.21
CA ARG A 102 4.26 21.07 13.82
C ARG A 102 4.82 21.42 15.09
N SER A 103 5.53 20.74 15.54
CA SER A 103 6.01 21.17 16.72
C SER A 103 6.61 22.15 16.79
N GLU A 104 6.23 22.07 16.49
CA GLU A 104 6.33 22.57 16.68
C GLU A 104 6.29 22.69 16.99
#